data_434171915783da6b48821b8f5a332108
#
_entry.id   434171915783da6b48821b8f5a332108
#
_cell.length_a   1.000
_cell.length_b   1.000
_cell.length_c   1.000
_cell.angle_alpha   90.00
_cell.angle_beta   90.00
_cell.angle_gamma   90.00
#
_symmetry.space_group_name_H-M   'P 1'
#
loop_
_entity.id
_entity.type
_entity.pdbx_description
1 polymer ?
#
loop_
_entity_poly.entity_id
_entity_poly.type
_entity_poly.pdbx_seq_one_letter_code
_entity_poly.pdbx_strand_id
1 'polypeptide(L)'
;EEVKGSCIEHLQKNLSKLISEDAKISYIALSIPGVINAKDDILSCDIWEFENKNMHDILDQYEIPFIIENDVNLAVVGYHTVEESVVFLYQPGSMYSGCGIMIDHQLYRGSTLFAGEVGYLNGCAFVEPEDFDVAQMTIIEQLTALICVLNPQKIVIQSSYDLEKQKLINALEANIQKIHIPEIEMTSDIELYISKGLMEAAVDLECDHMKVKEIKKL
;
A
#
# COMPACT_ATOMS: atom_id res chain seq x y z
N GLU A 1 3.34 21.18 -3.44
CA GLU A 1 3.24 22.36 -2.55
C GLU A 1 3.50 21.89 -1.12
N GLU A 2 4.51 22.46 -0.44
CA GLU A 2 4.69 22.24 0.99
C GLU A 2 3.42 22.66 1.73
N VAL A 3 2.77 21.71 2.39
CA VAL A 3 1.60 21.99 3.23
C VAL A 3 2.06 22.77 4.46
N LYS A 4 1.82 24.07 4.47
CA LYS A 4 2.04 24.91 5.66
C LYS A 4 0.85 24.72 6.62
N GLY A 5 1.05 23.95 7.68
CA GLY A 5 0.05 23.69 8.72
C GLY A 5 -0.07 22.21 9.03
N SER A 6 -0.99 21.83 9.92
CA SER A 6 -1.27 20.46 10.29
C SER A 6 -1.90 19.69 9.13
N CYS A 7 -1.37 18.52 8.81
CA CYS A 7 -1.92 17.62 7.78
C CYS A 7 -3.34 17.18 8.14
N ILE A 8 -3.63 16.96 9.43
CA ILE A 8 -4.97 16.61 9.92
C ILE A 8 -5.95 17.76 9.68
N GLU A 9 -5.57 19.00 10.02
CA GLU A 9 -6.41 20.18 9.78
C GLU A 9 -6.67 20.37 8.27
N HIS A 10 -5.65 20.11 7.46
CA HIS A 10 -5.79 20.21 6.01
C HIS A 10 -6.73 19.14 5.44
N LEU A 11 -6.63 17.91 5.91
CA LEU A 11 -7.55 16.82 5.57
C LEU A 11 -8.99 17.21 5.95
N GLN A 12 -9.23 17.61 7.20
CA GLN A 12 -10.55 18.00 7.71
C GLN A 12 -11.15 19.18 6.93
N LYS A 13 -10.34 20.19 6.62
CA LYS A 13 -10.78 21.33 5.82
C LYS A 13 -11.20 20.92 4.40
N ASN A 14 -10.43 20.06 3.75
CA ASN A 14 -10.74 19.59 2.40
C ASN A 14 -11.99 18.70 2.40
N LEU A 15 -12.13 17.78 3.34
CA LEU A 15 -13.34 16.96 3.48
C LEU A 15 -14.57 17.81 3.73
N SER A 16 -14.51 18.76 4.67
CA SER A 16 -15.62 19.68 4.96
C SER A 16 -16.02 20.50 3.73
N LYS A 17 -15.05 20.95 2.93
CA LYS A 17 -15.30 21.67 1.69
C LYS A 17 -16.01 20.76 0.68
N LEU A 18 -15.48 19.58 0.38
CA LEU A 18 -16.04 18.64 -0.58
C LEU A 18 -17.48 18.23 -0.21
N ILE A 19 -17.71 17.91 1.07
CA ILE A 19 -19.03 17.54 1.59
C ILE A 19 -20.04 18.70 1.47
N SER A 20 -19.58 19.94 1.68
CA SER A 20 -20.44 21.12 1.50
C SER A 20 -20.77 21.42 0.05
N GLU A 21 -19.89 21.09 -0.88
CA GLU A 21 -20.06 21.30 -2.33
C GLU A 21 -20.92 20.21 -2.97
N ASP A 22 -20.86 18.97 -2.47
CA ASP A 22 -21.67 17.85 -2.97
C ASP A 22 -22.30 17.03 -1.84
N ALA A 23 -23.58 17.26 -1.58
CA ALA A 23 -24.35 16.50 -0.59
C ALA A 23 -24.58 15.01 -0.96
N LYS A 24 -24.09 14.53 -2.10
CA LYS A 24 -24.21 13.13 -2.54
C LYS A 24 -23.00 12.28 -2.17
N ILE A 25 -21.99 12.84 -1.49
CA ILE A 25 -20.86 12.06 -1.00
C ILE A 25 -21.37 11.03 0.00
N SER A 26 -21.20 9.76 -0.32
CA SER A 26 -21.72 8.63 0.47
C SER A 26 -20.66 7.86 1.20
N TYR A 27 -19.40 7.96 0.77
CA TYR A 27 -18.25 7.20 1.32
C TYR A 27 -16.98 8.03 1.27
N ILE A 28 -16.07 7.75 2.21
CA ILE A 28 -14.71 8.29 2.25
C ILE A 28 -13.73 7.14 2.15
N ALA A 29 -12.80 7.19 1.21
CA ALA A 29 -11.68 6.25 1.13
C ALA A 29 -10.36 7.03 1.23
N LEU A 30 -9.48 6.59 2.12
CA LEU A 30 -8.19 7.25 2.37
C LEU A 30 -7.04 6.26 2.23
N SER A 31 -5.99 6.69 1.56
CA SER A 31 -4.70 6.02 1.51
C SER A 31 -3.81 6.55 2.62
N ILE A 32 -3.20 5.65 3.39
CA ILE A 32 -2.29 5.99 4.49
C ILE A 32 -0.93 5.36 4.21
N PRO A 33 0.16 6.15 4.11
CA PRO A 33 1.51 5.62 3.98
C PRO A 33 2.02 5.14 5.34
N GLY A 34 1.59 3.96 5.76
CA GLY A 34 1.94 3.44 7.09
C GLY A 34 1.17 2.19 7.49
N VAL A 35 1.42 1.73 8.71
CA VAL A 35 0.82 0.52 9.29
C VAL A 35 -0.47 0.86 10.01
N ILE A 36 -1.55 0.19 9.62
CA ILE A 36 -2.90 0.36 10.17
C ILE A 36 -3.32 -0.95 10.83
N ASN A 37 -4.03 -0.90 11.96
CA ASN A 37 -4.61 -2.09 12.57
C ASN A 37 -6.10 -2.25 12.26
N ALA A 38 -6.70 -3.37 12.70
CA ALA A 38 -8.12 -3.68 12.46
C ALA A 38 -9.12 -2.78 13.21
N LYS A 39 -8.65 -1.79 13.96
CA LYS A 39 -9.46 -0.79 14.66
C LYS A 39 -9.29 0.61 14.08
N ASP A 40 -8.67 0.70 12.91
CA ASP A 40 -8.34 1.95 12.24
C ASP A 40 -7.38 2.86 13.04
N ASP A 41 -6.57 2.25 13.94
CA ASP A 41 -5.44 2.93 14.56
C ASP A 41 -4.24 2.91 13.59
N ILE A 42 -3.65 4.05 13.37
CA ILE A 42 -2.40 4.21 12.62
C ILE A 42 -1.24 4.00 13.59
N LEU A 43 -0.57 2.85 13.48
CA LEU A 43 0.50 2.45 14.40
C LEU A 43 1.83 3.13 14.07
N SER A 44 2.12 3.29 12.78
CA SER A 44 3.25 4.07 12.27
C SER A 44 2.85 4.72 10.96
N CYS A 45 3.41 5.88 10.65
CA CYS A 45 3.07 6.62 9.44
C CYS A 45 4.22 7.54 9.04
N ASP A 46 4.46 7.66 7.74
CA ASP A 46 5.43 8.60 7.20
C ASP A 46 5.00 10.07 7.45
N ILE A 47 3.71 10.28 7.63
CA ILE A 47 3.17 11.56 8.08
C ILE A 47 3.02 11.51 9.60
N TRP A 48 4.02 11.97 10.33
CA TRP A 48 4.14 11.87 11.79
C TRP A 48 2.90 12.32 12.59
N GLU A 49 2.10 13.26 12.06
CA GLU A 49 0.89 13.73 12.72
C GLU A 49 -0.21 12.66 12.83
N PHE A 50 -0.22 11.68 11.94
CA PHE A 50 -1.15 10.56 11.98
C PHE A 50 -0.66 9.40 12.85
N GLU A 51 0.62 9.36 13.21
CA GLU A 51 1.17 8.29 14.04
C GLU A 51 0.45 8.21 15.40
N ASN A 52 0.06 7.01 15.80
CA ASN A 52 -0.71 6.73 17.03
C ASN A 52 -2.07 7.44 17.09
N LYS A 53 -2.68 7.74 15.95
CA LYS A 53 -4.05 8.29 15.87
C LYS A 53 -5.04 7.20 15.47
N ASN A 54 -6.25 7.29 16.03
CA ASN A 54 -7.39 6.53 15.53
C ASN A 54 -8.17 7.38 14.52
N MET A 55 -8.47 6.82 13.35
CA MET A 55 -9.14 7.58 12.29
C MET A 55 -10.61 7.84 12.59
N HIS A 56 -11.25 7.08 13.46
CA HIS A 56 -12.58 7.39 13.95
C HIS A 56 -12.63 8.75 14.68
N ASP A 57 -11.60 9.09 15.48
CA ASP A 57 -11.52 10.39 16.16
C ASP A 57 -11.50 11.56 15.19
N ILE A 58 -11.07 11.32 13.94
CA ILE A 58 -10.95 12.35 12.90
C ILE A 58 -12.16 12.37 11.98
N LEU A 59 -12.72 11.22 11.63
CA LEU A 59 -13.68 11.06 10.53
C LEU A 59 -15.13 10.89 10.99
N ASP A 60 -15.43 10.37 12.18
CA ASP A 60 -16.80 10.12 12.66
C ASP A 60 -17.67 11.38 12.71
N GLN A 61 -17.06 12.55 12.86
CA GLN A 61 -17.77 13.83 12.84
C GLN A 61 -18.55 14.13 11.55
N TYR A 62 -18.16 13.45 10.45
CA TYR A 62 -18.83 13.64 9.16
C TYR A 62 -20.04 12.74 8.97
N GLU A 63 -20.24 11.75 9.84
CA GLU A 63 -21.33 10.77 9.75
C GLU A 63 -21.40 10.04 8.38
N ILE A 64 -20.25 9.96 7.69
CA ILE A 64 -20.08 9.28 6.39
C ILE A 64 -19.24 8.03 6.63
N PRO A 65 -19.67 6.86 6.16
CA PRO A 65 -18.85 5.64 6.23
C PRO A 65 -17.51 5.84 5.54
N PHE A 66 -16.45 5.30 6.14
CA PHE A 66 -15.12 5.41 5.57
C PHE A 66 -14.36 4.09 5.58
N ILE A 67 -13.34 4.01 4.76
CA ILE A 67 -12.31 2.98 4.76
C ILE A 67 -10.95 3.65 4.68
N ILE A 68 -10.00 3.11 5.44
CA ILE A 68 -8.58 3.46 5.32
C ILE A 68 -7.79 2.21 4.95
N GLU A 69 -6.81 2.36 4.08
CA GLU A 69 -5.94 1.26 3.68
C GLU A 69 -4.52 1.78 3.46
N ASN A 70 -3.53 0.89 3.65
CA ASN A 70 -2.14 1.17 3.31
C ASN A 70 -1.99 1.46 1.81
N ASP A 71 -1.14 2.41 1.46
CA ASP A 71 -0.93 2.87 0.08
C ASP A 71 -0.43 1.78 -0.86
N VAL A 72 0.52 0.94 -0.42
CA VAL A 72 1.06 -0.14 -1.26
C VAL A 72 0.07 -1.30 -1.39
N ASN A 73 -0.77 -1.55 -0.38
CA ASN A 73 -1.91 -2.46 -0.49
C ASN A 73 -2.92 -1.98 -1.54
N LEU A 74 -3.22 -0.68 -1.55
CA LEU A 74 -4.06 -0.10 -2.59
C LEU A 74 -3.41 -0.19 -3.97
N ALA A 75 -2.09 0.01 -4.05
CA ALA A 75 -1.38 -0.10 -5.32
C ALA A 75 -1.47 -1.50 -5.91
N VAL A 76 -1.31 -2.57 -5.12
CA VAL A 76 -1.44 -3.94 -5.64
C VAL A 76 -2.87 -4.27 -6.04
N VAL A 77 -3.88 -3.76 -5.33
CA VAL A 77 -5.30 -3.90 -5.70
C VAL A 77 -5.58 -3.19 -7.01
N GLY A 78 -5.14 -1.94 -7.14
CA GLY A 78 -5.34 -1.15 -8.36
C GLY A 78 -4.46 -1.57 -9.55
N TYR A 79 -3.50 -2.46 -9.34
CA TYR A 79 -2.72 -3.11 -10.39
C TYR A 79 -3.50 -4.30 -10.95
N HIS A 80 -4.46 -4.00 -11.83
CA HIS A 80 -5.29 -5.04 -12.45
C HIS A 80 -4.46 -5.99 -13.31
N THR A 81 -4.49 -7.26 -12.96
CA THR A 81 -3.73 -8.31 -13.62
C THR A 81 -4.52 -9.61 -13.68
N VAL A 82 -4.09 -10.52 -14.55
CA VAL A 82 -4.68 -11.87 -14.72
C VAL A 82 -4.00 -12.91 -13.83
N GLU A 83 -2.83 -12.59 -13.28
CA GLU A 83 -2.10 -13.46 -12.37
C GLU A 83 -2.81 -13.59 -11.03
N GLU A 84 -2.87 -14.80 -10.48
CA GLU A 84 -3.53 -15.12 -9.22
C GLU A 84 -2.73 -14.61 -8.01
N SER A 85 -1.39 -14.53 -8.14
CA SER A 85 -0.50 -14.06 -7.08
C SER A 85 0.47 -13.00 -7.58
N VAL A 86 0.36 -11.81 -7.00
CA VAL A 86 1.16 -10.64 -7.36
C VAL A 86 1.67 -9.94 -6.11
N VAL A 87 2.89 -9.45 -6.18
CA VAL A 87 3.46 -8.55 -5.18
C VAL A 87 3.76 -7.21 -5.84
N PHE A 88 3.31 -6.12 -5.23
CA PHE A 88 3.72 -4.77 -5.60
C PHE A 88 4.73 -4.28 -4.57
N LEU A 89 5.99 -4.17 -4.94
CA LEU A 89 7.09 -3.71 -4.07
C LEU A 89 7.35 -2.23 -4.34
N TYR A 90 7.27 -1.43 -3.29
CA TYR A 90 7.59 0.00 -3.32
C TYR A 90 8.81 0.32 -2.47
N GLN A 91 9.81 0.96 -3.09
CA GLN A 91 11.01 1.45 -2.43
C GLN A 91 11.09 2.96 -2.62
N PRO A 92 10.60 3.77 -1.69
CA PRO A 92 10.82 5.20 -1.66
C PRO A 92 12.29 5.50 -1.29
N GLY A 93 12.85 6.57 -1.78
CA GLY A 93 14.28 6.88 -1.58
C GLY A 93 14.71 7.15 -0.13
N SER A 94 13.78 7.49 0.75
CA SER A 94 14.07 8.00 2.10
C SER A 94 13.31 7.29 3.22
N MET A 95 12.52 6.24 2.92
CA MET A 95 11.61 5.62 3.89
C MET A 95 11.65 4.10 3.78
N TYR A 96 10.94 3.41 4.68
CA TYR A 96 10.85 1.95 4.66
C TYR A 96 10.21 1.44 3.36
N SER A 97 10.82 0.43 2.76
CA SER A 97 10.18 -0.31 1.68
C SER A 97 8.97 -1.07 2.21
N GLY A 98 7.90 -1.07 1.45
CA GLY A 98 6.71 -1.86 1.71
C GLY A 98 6.30 -2.67 0.50
N CYS A 99 5.47 -3.68 0.68
CA CYS A 99 4.83 -4.35 -0.44
C CYS A 99 3.38 -4.72 -0.17
N GLY A 100 2.53 -4.53 -1.18
CA GLY A 100 1.20 -5.10 -1.22
C GLY A 100 1.25 -6.52 -1.79
N ILE A 101 0.48 -7.43 -1.22
CA ILE A 101 0.50 -8.86 -1.56
C ILE A 101 -0.91 -9.31 -1.96
N MET A 102 -1.05 -9.81 -3.19
CA MET A 102 -2.26 -10.49 -3.66
C MET A 102 -2.00 -11.98 -3.76
N ILE A 103 -2.90 -12.80 -3.21
CA ILE A 103 -2.90 -14.27 -3.32
C ILE A 103 -4.32 -14.70 -3.69
N ASP A 104 -4.46 -15.49 -4.74
CA ASP A 104 -5.78 -15.95 -5.24
C ASP A 104 -6.73 -14.77 -5.50
N HIS A 105 -6.21 -13.70 -6.11
CA HIS A 105 -6.91 -12.43 -6.38
C HIS A 105 -7.45 -11.71 -5.11
N GLN A 106 -6.93 -12.04 -3.92
CA GLN A 106 -7.31 -11.41 -2.67
C GLN A 106 -6.13 -10.73 -2.01
N LEU A 107 -6.36 -9.53 -1.48
CA LEU A 107 -5.36 -8.80 -0.73
C LEU A 107 -5.03 -9.53 0.58
N TYR A 108 -3.77 -9.91 0.74
CA TYR A 108 -3.26 -10.58 1.93
C TYR A 108 -2.63 -9.57 2.90
N ARG A 109 -3.30 -9.34 4.01
CA ARG A 109 -2.87 -8.37 5.04
C ARG A 109 -2.16 -9.03 6.23
N GLY A 110 -2.20 -10.37 6.35
CA GLY A 110 -1.75 -11.08 7.54
C GLY A 110 -2.72 -10.94 8.73
N SER A 111 -2.37 -11.56 9.85
CA SER A 111 -3.25 -11.62 11.02
C SER A 111 -3.35 -10.30 11.80
N THR A 112 -2.35 -9.44 11.72
CA THR A 112 -2.27 -8.15 12.41
C THR A 112 -2.16 -6.96 11.45
N LEU A 113 -2.46 -7.20 10.16
CA LEU A 113 -2.35 -6.25 9.06
C LEU A 113 -0.90 -5.72 8.83
N PHE A 114 0.10 -6.56 9.14
CA PHE A 114 1.52 -6.23 9.05
C PHE A 114 2.23 -6.96 7.88
N ALA A 115 1.49 -7.73 7.09
CA ALA A 115 2.09 -8.40 5.94
C ALA A 115 2.53 -7.36 4.90
N GLY A 116 3.72 -7.53 4.37
CA GLY A 116 4.27 -6.62 3.37
C GLY A 116 5.29 -5.62 3.89
N GLU A 117 5.50 -5.52 5.20
CA GLU A 117 6.46 -4.60 5.82
C GLU A 117 7.92 -5.10 5.63
N VAL A 118 8.34 -5.24 4.38
CA VAL A 118 9.65 -5.79 4.00
C VAL A 118 10.84 -4.90 4.39
N GLY A 119 10.60 -3.63 4.68
CA GLY A 119 11.61 -2.72 5.21
C GLY A 119 12.19 -3.19 6.55
N TYR A 120 11.47 -4.02 7.31
CA TYR A 120 11.92 -4.59 8.56
C TYR A 120 12.84 -5.82 8.39
N LEU A 121 12.98 -6.39 7.20
CA LEU A 121 13.79 -7.61 6.98
C LEU A 121 15.28 -7.41 7.34
N ASN A 122 15.83 -6.24 7.14
CA ASN A 122 17.26 -5.95 7.33
C ASN A 122 17.56 -5.31 8.69
N GLY A 123 16.79 -5.65 9.73
CA GLY A 123 17.04 -5.22 11.09
C GLY A 123 16.64 -3.79 11.39
N CYS A 124 15.64 -3.28 10.71
CA CYS A 124 15.12 -1.92 10.90
C CYS A 124 16.18 -0.83 10.66
N ALA A 125 17.18 -1.13 9.84
CA ALA A 125 18.10 -0.11 9.42
C ALA A 125 17.34 0.88 8.55
N PHE A 126 17.08 2.07 9.06
CA PHE A 126 16.86 3.26 8.27
C PHE A 126 18.14 3.42 7.44
N VAL A 127 18.19 2.73 6.35
CA VAL A 127 19.17 3.01 5.32
C VAL A 127 18.50 4.06 4.46
N GLU A 128 18.75 5.34 4.77
CA GLU A 128 18.75 6.31 3.68
C GLU A 128 19.85 5.81 2.76
N PRO A 129 19.54 5.14 1.67
CA PRO A 129 20.59 4.70 0.77
C PRO A 129 21.00 5.94 -0.02
N GLU A 130 21.90 6.76 0.54
CA GLU A 130 22.70 7.70 -0.23
C GLU A 130 23.51 6.97 -1.30
N ASP A 131 23.60 5.63 -1.16
CA ASP A 131 24.34 4.75 -2.03
C ASP A 131 23.41 3.86 -2.86
N PHE A 132 23.42 4.04 -4.17
CA PHE A 132 22.70 3.23 -5.14
C PHE A 132 22.98 1.71 -4.98
N ASP A 133 24.23 1.34 -4.68
CA ASP A 133 24.63 -0.05 -4.53
C ASP A 133 23.94 -0.70 -3.30
N VAL A 134 23.81 0.05 -2.21
CA VAL A 134 23.10 -0.38 -1.01
C VAL A 134 21.61 -0.55 -1.30
N ALA A 135 20.99 0.39 -2.01
CA ALA A 135 19.60 0.31 -2.42
C ALA A 135 19.33 -0.91 -3.29
N GLN A 136 20.22 -1.18 -4.26
CA GLN A 136 20.12 -2.34 -5.14
C GLN A 136 20.28 -3.66 -4.36
N MET A 137 21.22 -3.74 -3.42
CA MET A 137 21.39 -4.93 -2.57
C MET A 137 20.14 -5.18 -1.71
N THR A 138 19.62 -4.15 -1.07
CA THR A 138 18.40 -4.23 -0.25
C THR A 138 17.22 -4.77 -1.05
N ILE A 139 17.00 -4.26 -2.24
CA ILE A 139 15.91 -4.75 -3.11
C ILE A 139 16.11 -6.21 -3.50
N ILE A 140 17.34 -6.63 -3.82
CA ILE A 140 17.63 -8.04 -4.16
C ILE A 140 17.33 -8.97 -2.97
N GLU A 141 17.68 -8.57 -1.75
CA GLU A 141 17.35 -9.33 -0.54
C GLU A 141 15.84 -9.43 -0.30
N GLN A 142 15.12 -8.32 -0.45
CA GLN A 142 13.66 -8.28 -0.34
C GLN A 142 12.99 -9.15 -1.41
N LEU A 143 13.41 -9.05 -2.67
CA LEU A 143 12.93 -9.90 -3.76
C LEU A 143 13.20 -11.38 -3.48
N THR A 144 14.40 -11.71 -2.99
CA THR A 144 14.76 -13.08 -2.62
C THR A 144 13.84 -13.62 -1.53
N ALA A 145 13.57 -12.83 -0.48
CA ALA A 145 12.66 -13.21 0.59
C ALA A 145 11.24 -13.44 0.08
N LEU A 146 10.71 -12.50 -0.73
CA LEU A 146 9.37 -12.60 -1.32
C LEU A 146 9.23 -13.83 -2.24
N ILE A 147 10.24 -14.11 -3.06
CA ILE A 147 10.24 -15.29 -3.93
C ILE A 147 10.27 -16.57 -3.10
N CYS A 148 11.12 -16.66 -2.09
CA CYS A 148 11.25 -17.86 -1.26
C CYS A 148 10.03 -18.13 -0.38
N VAL A 149 9.33 -17.11 0.08
CA VAL A 149 8.22 -17.24 1.04
C VAL A 149 6.87 -17.33 0.32
N LEU A 150 6.64 -16.52 -0.71
CA LEU A 150 5.35 -16.40 -1.39
C LEU A 150 5.33 -17.11 -2.74
N ASN A 151 6.49 -17.21 -3.41
CA ASN A 151 6.61 -17.73 -4.78
C ASN A 151 5.54 -17.14 -5.73
N PRO A 152 5.44 -15.81 -5.86
CA PRO A 152 4.40 -15.17 -6.64
C PRO A 152 4.62 -15.38 -8.15
N GLN A 153 3.57 -15.23 -8.94
CA GLN A 153 3.68 -15.28 -10.41
C GLN A 153 4.32 -14.01 -10.97
N LYS A 154 4.08 -12.86 -10.32
CA LYS A 154 4.61 -11.56 -10.75
C LYS A 154 5.02 -10.70 -9.56
N ILE A 155 6.10 -9.93 -9.73
CA ILE A 155 6.47 -8.85 -8.83
C ILE A 155 6.57 -7.56 -9.65
N VAL A 156 5.78 -6.57 -9.26
CA VAL A 156 5.83 -5.20 -9.79
C VAL A 156 6.69 -4.37 -8.86
N ILE A 157 7.64 -3.62 -9.39
CA ILE A 157 8.57 -2.83 -8.59
C ILE A 157 8.46 -1.37 -8.99
N GLN A 158 8.25 -0.52 -8.00
CA GLN A 158 8.55 0.91 -8.12
C GLN A 158 9.63 1.28 -7.13
N SER A 159 10.66 1.95 -7.62
CA SER A 159 11.76 2.46 -6.81
C SER A 159 12.05 3.92 -7.18
N SER A 160 12.47 4.71 -6.21
CA SER A 160 13.03 6.05 -6.44
C SER A 160 14.45 6.00 -7.01
N TYR A 161 15.06 4.82 -7.08
CA TYR A 161 16.35 4.59 -7.70
C TYR A 161 16.19 4.09 -9.14
N ASP A 162 17.11 4.48 -10.01
CA ASP A 162 17.15 4.03 -11.42
C ASP A 162 17.70 2.60 -11.50
N LEU A 163 16.88 1.63 -11.08
CA LEU A 163 17.24 0.22 -11.03
C LEU A 163 17.15 -0.42 -12.42
N GLU A 164 18.19 -1.14 -12.81
CA GLU A 164 18.19 -1.90 -14.05
C GLU A 164 17.56 -3.29 -13.84
N LYS A 165 16.37 -3.51 -14.40
CA LYS A 165 15.64 -4.80 -14.33
C LYS A 165 16.55 -6.01 -14.61
N GLN A 166 17.38 -5.94 -15.65
CA GLN A 166 18.23 -7.07 -16.02
C GLN A 166 19.31 -7.38 -14.96
N LYS A 167 19.82 -6.35 -14.27
CA LYS A 167 20.77 -6.56 -13.16
C LYS A 167 20.10 -7.27 -11.99
N LEU A 168 18.85 -6.88 -11.66
CA LEU A 168 18.08 -7.55 -10.62
C LEU A 168 17.85 -9.03 -10.96
N ILE A 169 17.41 -9.32 -12.18
CA ILE A 169 17.19 -10.70 -12.64
C ILE A 169 18.49 -11.51 -12.58
N ASN A 170 19.62 -10.98 -13.08
CA ASN A 170 20.90 -11.66 -13.05
C ASN A 170 21.36 -11.97 -11.62
N ALA A 171 21.14 -11.06 -10.69
CA ALA A 171 21.49 -11.25 -9.27
C ALA A 171 20.62 -12.33 -8.61
N LEU A 172 19.32 -12.40 -8.96
CA LEU A 172 18.42 -13.45 -8.50
C LEU A 172 18.81 -14.82 -9.08
N GLU A 173 19.11 -14.89 -10.39
CA GLU A 173 19.54 -16.11 -11.08
C GLU A 173 20.85 -16.69 -10.54
N ALA A 174 21.69 -15.89 -9.88
CA ALA A 174 22.91 -16.37 -9.24
C ALA A 174 22.64 -17.31 -8.04
N ASN A 175 21.45 -17.20 -7.41
CA ASN A 175 21.13 -17.96 -6.19
C ASN A 175 19.82 -18.76 -6.31
N ILE A 176 18.93 -18.41 -7.22
CA ILE A 176 17.61 -19.02 -7.40
C ILE A 176 17.53 -19.60 -8.82
N GLN A 177 17.04 -20.83 -8.93
CA GLN A 177 16.81 -21.42 -10.25
C GLN A 177 15.80 -20.60 -11.04
N LYS A 178 16.06 -20.35 -12.31
CA LYS A 178 15.25 -19.51 -13.19
C LYS A 178 13.75 -19.83 -13.20
N ILE A 179 13.40 -21.09 -13.03
CA ILE A 179 11.99 -21.54 -13.00
C ILE A 179 11.20 -20.97 -11.81
N HIS A 180 11.89 -20.54 -10.75
CA HIS A 180 11.27 -19.97 -9.55
C HIS A 180 11.28 -18.44 -9.53
N ILE A 181 11.93 -17.80 -10.49
CA ILE A 181 11.96 -16.34 -10.60
C ILE A 181 10.66 -15.88 -11.28
N PRO A 182 9.85 -15.06 -10.59
CA PRO A 182 8.61 -14.57 -11.16
C PRO A 182 8.85 -13.61 -12.32
N GLU A 183 7.78 -13.26 -13.02
CA GLU A 183 7.82 -12.11 -13.91
C GLU A 183 8.13 -10.85 -13.10
N ILE A 184 9.17 -10.12 -13.47
CA ILE A 184 9.52 -8.83 -12.85
C ILE A 184 9.05 -7.71 -13.78
N GLU A 185 8.26 -6.79 -13.27
CA GLU A 185 7.83 -5.59 -13.98
C GLU A 185 8.30 -4.34 -13.22
N MET A 186 8.79 -3.33 -13.95
CA MET A 186 9.16 -2.03 -13.38
C MET A 186 8.08 -1.02 -13.75
N THR A 187 7.68 -0.21 -12.79
CA THR A 187 6.72 0.89 -13.00
C THR A 187 7.25 2.19 -12.39
N SER A 188 6.71 3.31 -12.84
CA SER A 188 7.05 4.65 -12.33
C SER A 188 5.85 5.41 -11.76
N ASP A 189 4.66 4.80 -11.72
CA ASP A 189 3.41 5.51 -11.40
C ASP A 189 2.58 4.73 -10.36
N ILE A 190 3.06 4.72 -9.12
CA ILE A 190 2.32 4.11 -8.00
C ILE A 190 1.02 4.88 -7.72
N GLU A 191 1.01 6.20 -7.89
CA GLU A 191 -0.16 7.04 -7.57
C GLU A 191 -1.37 6.67 -8.44
N LEU A 192 -1.14 6.29 -9.69
CA LEU A 192 -2.19 5.77 -10.56
C LEU A 192 -2.82 4.50 -9.99
N TYR A 193 -2.00 3.58 -9.49
CA TYR A 193 -2.49 2.31 -8.93
C TYR A 193 -3.16 2.52 -7.58
N ILE A 194 -2.61 3.37 -6.70
CA ILE A 194 -3.26 3.76 -5.45
C ILE A 194 -4.65 4.34 -5.72
N SER A 195 -4.75 5.26 -6.69
CA SER A 195 -6.03 5.89 -7.04
C SER A 195 -7.06 4.87 -7.52
N LYS A 196 -6.65 3.89 -8.33
CA LYS A 196 -7.54 2.80 -8.77
C LYS A 196 -7.96 1.91 -7.59
N GLY A 197 -7.02 1.53 -6.72
CA GLY A 197 -7.30 0.73 -5.53
C GLY A 197 -8.25 1.45 -4.56
N LEU A 198 -8.12 2.76 -4.39
CA LEU A 198 -9.07 3.56 -3.61
C LEU A 198 -10.48 3.52 -4.19
N MET A 199 -10.61 3.59 -5.52
CA MET A 199 -11.91 3.49 -6.19
C MET A 199 -12.55 2.12 -5.95
N GLU A 200 -11.79 1.02 -6.03
CA GLU A 200 -12.28 -0.32 -5.74
C GLU A 200 -12.69 -0.47 -4.29
N ALA A 201 -11.84 -0.04 -3.35
CA ALA A 201 -12.15 -0.09 -1.93
C ALA A 201 -13.45 0.67 -1.57
N ALA A 202 -13.70 1.81 -2.22
CA ALA A 202 -14.94 2.57 -2.05
C ALA A 202 -16.16 1.81 -2.60
N VAL A 203 -16.03 1.15 -3.76
CA VAL A 203 -17.09 0.32 -4.36
C VAL A 203 -17.40 -0.89 -3.49
N ASP A 204 -16.39 -1.57 -2.96
CA ASP A 204 -16.57 -2.71 -2.06
C ASP A 204 -17.29 -2.31 -0.77
N LEU A 205 -16.93 -1.17 -0.19
CA LEU A 205 -17.62 -0.60 0.98
C LEU A 205 -19.10 -0.34 0.70
N GLU A 206 -19.45 0.20 -0.48
CA GLU A 206 -20.83 0.41 -0.90
C GLU A 206 -21.59 -0.92 -1.04
N CYS A 207 -20.98 -1.91 -1.69
CA CYS A 207 -21.58 -3.24 -1.88
C CYS A 207 -21.87 -3.92 -0.54
N ASP A 208 -20.99 -3.84 0.42
CA ASP A 208 -21.17 -4.43 1.74
C ASP A 208 -22.25 -3.72 2.54
N HIS A 209 -22.34 -2.40 2.46
CA HIS A 209 -23.45 -1.64 3.07
C HIS A 209 -24.80 -1.97 2.45
N MET A 210 -24.88 -2.22 1.14
CA MET A 210 -26.13 -2.64 0.50
C MET A 210 -26.56 -4.01 0.96
N LYS A 211 -25.64 -4.99 1.06
CA LYS A 211 -25.93 -6.34 1.58
C LYS A 211 -26.50 -6.29 3.01
N VAL A 212 -25.89 -5.49 3.89
CA VAL A 212 -26.35 -5.33 5.29
C VAL A 212 -27.75 -4.70 5.35
N LYS A 213 -28.08 -3.73 4.48
CA LYS A 213 -29.40 -3.12 4.41
C LYS A 213 -30.49 -4.09 3.91
N GLU A 214 -30.15 -5.01 3.01
CA GLU A 214 -31.08 -6.05 2.55
C GLU A 214 -31.39 -7.08 3.64
N ILE A 215 -30.36 -7.56 4.37
CA ILE A 215 -30.54 -8.51 5.48
C ILE A 215 -31.41 -7.92 6.60
N LYS A 216 -31.29 -6.61 6.88
CA LYS A 216 -32.12 -5.94 7.92
C LYS A 216 -33.58 -5.73 7.51
N LYS A 217 -33.94 -5.99 6.26
CA LYS A 217 -35.33 -5.89 5.76
C LYS A 217 -36.07 -7.22 5.72
N LEU A 218 -35.37 -8.34 6.00
CA LEU A 218 -35.94 -9.70 6.17
C LEU A 218 -36.21 -10.01 7.64
#